data_f57cbaf6de6122cad81d84755802e84e
#
_entry.id   f57cbaf6de6122cad81d84755802e84e
#
_cell.length_a   1.000
_cell.length_b   1.000
_cell.length_c   1.000
_cell.angle_alpha   90.00
_cell.angle_beta   90.00
_cell.angle_gamma   90.00
#
_symmetry.space_group_name_H-M   'P 1'
#
loop_
_entity.id
_entity.type
_entity.pdbx_description
1 polymer ?
#
loop_
_entity_poly.entity_id
_entity_poly.type
_entity_poly.pdbx_seq_one_letter_code
_entity_poly.pdbx_strand_id
1 'polypeptide(L)'
;LNEWIEQVSQDFVSEGEAKNIHIHYQLDPRIETVSFDKDKCEIILSNLLINALKHSPQDTRITISSELLSEEKRIRVSITDQGCGLQQVDTHKLFTRFYQGMGEQSGTGIGLSYSKILVELHGGSIGARDNSESGATFFFELPLKQESEEIICQPKAYLNELMSDDSSKQLQEEDSFDTTPYSILVVDDNPDLTDFLKKALGEYFKRILI
;
A
#
# COMPACT_ATOMS: atom_id res chain seq x y z
N LEU A 1 17.41 8.17 1.61
CA LEU A 1 16.29 7.54 0.93
C LEU A 1 16.78 6.53 -0.11
N ASN A 2 17.65 6.93 -1.03
CA ASN A 2 18.09 6.11 -2.17
C ASN A 2 18.71 4.78 -1.72
N GLU A 3 19.64 4.79 -0.79
CA GLU A 3 20.24 3.57 -0.23
C GLU A 3 19.19 2.66 0.44
N TRP A 4 18.21 3.25 1.10
CA TRP A 4 17.12 2.49 1.71
C TRP A 4 16.22 1.83 0.65
N ILE A 5 15.91 2.52 -0.47
CA ILE A 5 15.17 1.94 -1.59
C ILE A 5 15.92 0.72 -2.15
N GLU A 6 17.22 0.84 -2.38
CA GLU A 6 18.05 -0.28 -2.86
C GLU A 6 18.05 -1.44 -1.87
N GLN A 7 18.21 -1.16 -0.58
CA GLN A 7 18.22 -2.17 0.48
C GLN A 7 16.90 -2.95 0.54
N VAL A 8 15.76 -2.28 0.61
CA VAL A 8 14.44 -2.93 0.66
C VAL A 8 14.14 -3.72 -0.61
N SER A 9 14.48 -3.17 -1.77
CA SER A 9 14.22 -3.85 -3.04
C SER A 9 15.12 -5.04 -3.31
N GLN A 10 16.25 -5.19 -2.60
CA GLN A 10 17.14 -6.34 -2.72
C GLN A 10 16.44 -7.67 -2.42
N ASP A 11 15.48 -7.67 -1.49
CA ASP A 11 14.72 -8.87 -1.12
C ASP A 11 13.87 -9.40 -2.29
N PHE A 12 13.51 -8.53 -3.24
CA PHE A 12 12.71 -8.85 -4.41
C PHE A 12 13.51 -9.24 -5.66
N VAL A 13 14.85 -9.05 -5.64
CA VAL A 13 15.70 -9.38 -6.79
C VAL A 13 15.62 -10.87 -7.11
N SER A 14 15.72 -11.74 -6.10
CA SER A 14 15.66 -13.19 -6.30
C SER A 14 14.33 -13.66 -6.90
N GLU A 15 13.22 -13.06 -6.49
CA GLU A 15 11.90 -13.35 -7.06
C GLU A 15 11.80 -12.86 -8.50
N GLY A 16 12.35 -11.69 -8.81
CA GLY A 16 12.46 -11.16 -10.16
C GLY A 16 13.30 -12.05 -11.06
N GLU A 17 14.47 -12.47 -10.62
CA GLU A 17 15.36 -13.37 -11.37
C GLU A 17 14.69 -14.70 -11.72
N ALA A 18 13.89 -15.26 -10.84
CA ALA A 18 13.15 -16.49 -11.11
C ALA A 18 12.17 -16.37 -12.29
N LYS A 19 11.74 -15.15 -12.62
CA LYS A 19 10.89 -14.81 -13.78
C LYS A 19 11.66 -14.11 -14.91
N ASN A 20 12.98 -13.98 -14.80
CA ASN A 20 13.82 -13.15 -15.67
C ASN A 20 13.34 -11.69 -15.73
N ILE A 21 12.88 -11.15 -14.61
CA ILE A 21 12.50 -9.74 -14.47
C ILE A 21 13.65 -9.00 -13.80
N HIS A 22 14.18 -7.96 -14.45
CA HIS A 22 15.32 -7.20 -13.96
C HIS A 22 14.85 -5.91 -13.27
N ILE A 23 15.29 -5.73 -12.01
CA ILE A 23 15.05 -4.47 -11.29
C ILE A 23 16.12 -3.46 -11.69
N HIS A 24 15.69 -2.28 -12.12
CA HIS A 24 16.52 -1.17 -12.53
C HIS A 24 16.26 0.08 -11.69
N TYR A 25 17.32 0.82 -11.34
CA TYR A 25 17.21 2.00 -10.47
C TYR A 25 17.48 3.28 -11.26
N GLN A 26 16.62 4.29 -11.05
CA GLN A 26 16.76 5.66 -11.55
C GLN A 26 16.55 6.62 -10.38
N LEU A 27 17.53 6.69 -9.49
CA LEU A 27 17.45 7.43 -8.24
C LEU A 27 18.03 8.83 -8.38
N ASP A 28 17.28 9.85 -7.95
CA ASP A 28 17.69 11.25 -8.00
C ASP A 28 18.81 11.52 -6.98
N PRO A 29 20.03 11.85 -7.42
CA PRO A 29 21.18 12.07 -6.54
C PRO A 29 21.02 13.33 -5.67
N ARG A 30 20.06 14.22 -5.97
CA ARG A 30 19.80 15.42 -5.18
C ARG A 30 19.07 15.13 -3.87
N ILE A 31 18.54 13.91 -3.72
CA ILE A 31 17.88 13.50 -2.48
C ILE A 31 18.96 13.01 -1.50
N GLU A 32 19.42 13.90 -0.63
CA GLU A 32 20.46 13.59 0.35
C GLU A 32 19.84 12.98 1.61
N THR A 33 19.31 13.80 2.51
CA THR A 33 18.73 13.36 3.79
C THR A 33 17.24 13.66 3.84
N VAL A 34 16.45 12.65 4.17
CA VAL A 34 15.00 12.76 4.33
C VAL A 34 14.57 12.02 5.57
N SER A 35 13.74 12.67 6.37
CA SER A 35 13.12 12.06 7.55
C SER A 35 11.78 11.42 7.15
N PHE A 36 11.64 10.11 7.37
CA PHE A 36 10.42 9.34 7.12
C PHE A 36 10.39 8.10 8.02
N ASP A 37 9.21 7.55 8.22
CA ASP A 37 9.01 6.29 8.93
C ASP A 37 9.38 5.13 8.02
N LYS A 38 10.56 4.53 8.27
CA LYS A 38 11.12 3.47 7.42
C LYS A 38 10.23 2.24 7.38
N ASP A 39 9.68 1.82 8.51
CA ASP A 39 8.91 0.59 8.64
C ASP A 39 7.60 0.69 7.82
N LYS A 40 6.90 1.81 7.94
CA LYS A 40 5.68 2.04 7.15
C LYS A 40 5.97 2.23 5.67
N CYS A 41 7.03 2.96 5.32
CA CYS A 41 7.43 3.14 3.93
C CYS A 41 7.91 1.83 3.29
N GLU A 42 8.52 0.92 4.06
CA GLU A 42 8.88 -0.43 3.61
C GLU A 42 7.65 -1.24 3.22
N ILE A 43 6.58 -1.19 4.00
CA ILE A 43 5.31 -1.82 3.65
C ILE A 43 4.75 -1.25 2.34
N ILE A 44 4.81 0.08 2.16
CA ILE A 44 4.33 0.73 0.94
C ILE A 44 5.15 0.25 -0.26
N LEU A 45 6.48 0.35 -0.19
CA LEU A 45 7.38 -0.01 -1.28
C LEU A 45 7.24 -1.49 -1.64
N SER A 46 7.21 -2.37 -0.64
CA SER A 46 7.03 -3.81 -0.81
C SER A 46 5.71 -4.16 -1.50
N ASN A 47 4.61 -3.56 -1.08
CA ASN A 47 3.30 -3.76 -1.73
C ASN A 47 3.31 -3.35 -3.21
N LEU A 48 3.95 -2.23 -3.55
CA LEU A 48 4.06 -1.78 -4.93
C LEU A 48 4.98 -2.68 -5.75
N LEU A 49 6.08 -3.19 -5.17
CA LEU A 49 6.99 -4.13 -5.84
C LEU A 49 6.35 -5.49 -6.07
N ILE A 50 5.64 -6.04 -5.08
CA ILE A 50 4.87 -7.28 -5.22
C ILE A 50 3.85 -7.14 -6.35
N ASN A 51 3.16 -6.01 -6.41
CA ASN A 51 2.20 -5.72 -7.48
C ASN A 51 2.89 -5.69 -8.86
N ALA A 52 4.01 -4.99 -8.98
CA ALA A 52 4.78 -4.92 -10.21
C ALA A 52 5.30 -6.31 -10.67
N LEU A 53 5.87 -7.12 -9.76
CA LEU A 53 6.35 -8.47 -10.05
C LEU A 53 5.23 -9.44 -10.44
N LYS A 54 4.05 -9.25 -9.84
CA LYS A 54 2.87 -10.07 -10.15
C LYS A 54 2.35 -9.80 -11.57
N HIS A 55 2.34 -8.54 -12.00
CA HIS A 55 1.74 -8.12 -13.27
C HIS A 55 2.73 -8.02 -14.43
N SER A 56 4.04 -8.13 -14.15
CA SER A 56 5.08 -8.14 -15.18
C SER A 56 5.18 -9.51 -15.86
N PRO A 57 5.20 -9.57 -17.19
CA PRO A 57 5.56 -10.76 -17.95
C PRO A 57 7.03 -11.16 -17.68
N GLN A 58 7.38 -12.39 -18.06
CA GLN A 58 8.78 -12.81 -18.12
C GLN A 58 9.57 -11.96 -19.11
N ASP A 59 10.90 -11.90 -18.91
CA ASP A 59 11.85 -11.18 -19.77
C ASP A 59 11.57 -9.66 -19.86
N THR A 60 11.09 -9.08 -18.75
CA THR A 60 10.80 -7.66 -18.67
C THR A 60 11.63 -6.95 -17.60
N ARG A 61 11.37 -5.66 -17.41
CA ARG A 61 12.07 -4.82 -16.45
C ARG A 61 11.08 -4.08 -15.56
N ILE A 62 11.42 -4.01 -14.26
CA ILE A 62 10.78 -3.10 -13.31
C ILE A 62 11.77 -1.97 -13.03
N THR A 63 11.33 -0.72 -13.18
CA THR A 63 12.15 0.44 -12.86
C THR A 63 11.65 1.08 -11.56
N ILE A 64 12.55 1.21 -10.59
CA ILE A 64 12.31 1.96 -9.35
C ILE A 64 12.99 3.32 -9.50
N SER A 65 12.23 4.39 -9.34
CA SER A 65 12.77 5.75 -9.45
C SER A 65 12.43 6.58 -8.23
N SER A 66 13.34 7.50 -7.89
CA SER A 66 13.07 8.57 -6.94
C SER A 66 13.24 9.93 -7.62
N GLU A 67 12.43 10.91 -7.25
CA GLU A 67 12.46 12.26 -7.81
C GLU A 67 12.22 13.30 -6.71
N LEU A 68 13.04 14.35 -6.70
CA LEU A 68 12.88 15.50 -5.84
C LEU A 68 11.99 16.55 -6.51
N LEU A 69 10.75 16.69 -6.04
CA LEU A 69 9.80 17.72 -6.46
C LEU A 69 10.05 19.00 -5.65
N SER A 70 11.07 19.77 -6.03
CA SER A 70 11.58 20.90 -5.25
C SER A 70 10.56 22.02 -5.06
N GLU A 71 9.73 22.30 -6.07
CA GLU A 71 8.67 23.34 -6.01
C GLU A 71 7.58 22.97 -5.02
N GLU A 72 7.24 21.69 -4.93
CA GLU A 72 6.19 21.17 -4.05
C GLU A 72 6.72 20.77 -2.67
N LYS A 73 8.05 20.81 -2.47
CA LYS A 73 8.73 20.29 -1.27
C LYS A 73 8.31 18.85 -0.96
N ARG A 74 8.33 18.01 -1.97
CA ARG A 74 7.96 16.60 -1.91
C ARG A 74 9.03 15.73 -2.55
N ILE A 75 9.00 14.45 -2.20
CA ILE A 75 9.71 13.38 -2.91
C ILE A 75 8.68 12.45 -3.49
N ARG A 76 8.93 12.00 -4.70
CA ARG A 76 8.16 10.94 -5.35
C ARG A 76 9.02 9.70 -5.49
N VAL A 77 8.47 8.55 -5.11
CA VAL A 77 9.03 7.23 -5.41
C VAL A 77 8.05 6.54 -6.35
N SER A 78 8.57 6.02 -7.47
CA SER A 78 7.74 5.38 -8.49
C SER A 78 8.28 3.99 -8.83
N ILE A 79 7.36 3.06 -9.05
CA ILE A 79 7.62 1.71 -9.53
C ILE A 79 6.91 1.56 -10.87
N THR A 80 7.70 1.37 -11.93
CA THR A 80 7.23 1.25 -13.31
C THR A 80 7.42 -0.17 -13.79
N ASP A 81 6.36 -0.85 -14.18
CA ASP A 81 6.35 -2.18 -14.76
C ASP A 81 6.13 -2.14 -16.29
N GLN A 82 6.31 -3.27 -16.95
CA GLN A 82 6.04 -3.49 -18.36
C GLN A 82 4.91 -4.52 -18.57
N GLY A 83 3.95 -4.54 -17.65
CA GLY A 83 2.82 -5.46 -17.68
C GLY A 83 1.68 -5.05 -18.62
N CYS A 84 0.49 -5.51 -18.32
CA CYS A 84 -0.72 -5.24 -19.12
C CYS A 84 -1.26 -3.80 -18.94
N GLY A 85 -0.69 -3.01 -18.05
CA GLY A 85 -1.21 -1.69 -17.70
C GLY A 85 -2.49 -1.75 -16.86
N LEU A 86 -3.13 -0.60 -16.70
CA LEU A 86 -4.34 -0.45 -15.89
C LEU A 86 -5.63 -0.79 -16.63
N GLN A 87 -5.56 -1.09 -17.95
CA GLN A 87 -6.70 -1.53 -18.79
C GLN A 87 -7.95 -0.64 -18.64
N GLN A 88 -7.76 0.68 -18.60
CA GLN A 88 -8.83 1.68 -18.40
C GLN A 88 -9.58 1.55 -17.06
N VAL A 89 -8.98 0.90 -16.09
CA VAL A 89 -9.51 0.85 -14.73
C VAL A 89 -9.51 2.26 -14.15
N ASP A 90 -10.60 2.62 -13.49
CA ASP A 90 -10.64 3.82 -12.67
C ASP A 90 -9.56 3.75 -11.58
N THR A 91 -8.55 4.59 -11.68
CA THR A 91 -7.39 4.57 -10.78
C THR A 91 -7.77 4.78 -9.32
N HIS A 92 -8.89 5.45 -9.04
CA HIS A 92 -9.40 5.59 -7.67
C HIS A 92 -9.85 4.25 -7.09
N LYS A 93 -10.37 3.34 -7.91
CA LYS A 93 -10.80 2.01 -7.45
C LYS A 93 -9.65 1.09 -7.10
N LEU A 94 -8.45 1.29 -7.70
CA LEU A 94 -7.27 0.49 -7.39
C LEU A 94 -6.88 0.53 -5.91
N PHE A 95 -7.16 1.64 -5.25
CA PHE A 95 -6.82 1.87 -3.84
C PHE A 95 -8.02 1.66 -2.90
N THR A 96 -9.11 1.06 -3.38
CA THR A 96 -10.22 0.65 -2.52
C THR A 96 -9.98 -0.76 -1.98
N ARG A 97 -10.54 -1.05 -0.79
CA ARG A 97 -10.38 -2.36 -0.15
C ARG A 97 -11.03 -3.46 -0.98
N PHE A 98 -10.38 -4.62 -0.99
CA PHE A 98 -10.85 -5.83 -1.68
C PHE A 98 -11.02 -5.67 -3.19
N TYR A 99 -10.54 -4.57 -3.76
CA TYR A 99 -10.54 -4.42 -5.20
C TYR A 99 -9.54 -5.37 -5.84
N GLN A 100 -10.03 -6.13 -6.81
CA GLN A 100 -9.23 -7.03 -7.66
C GLN A 100 -9.58 -6.72 -9.12
N GLY A 101 -8.57 -6.68 -9.98
CA GLY A 101 -8.76 -6.50 -11.42
C GLY A 101 -9.62 -7.63 -12.03
N MET A 102 -10.25 -7.38 -13.18
CA MET A 102 -11.09 -8.37 -13.86
C MET A 102 -10.26 -9.60 -14.25
N GLY A 103 -10.64 -10.77 -13.75
CA GLY A 103 -10.02 -12.06 -14.08
C GLY A 103 -8.94 -12.55 -13.12
N GLU A 104 -8.61 -11.84 -12.05
CA GLU A 104 -7.60 -12.24 -11.08
C GLU A 104 -8.19 -12.85 -9.81
N GLN A 105 -7.84 -14.12 -9.56
CA GLN A 105 -8.16 -14.81 -8.28
C GLN A 105 -7.00 -14.75 -7.26
N SER A 106 -5.92 -14.03 -7.55
CA SER A 106 -4.70 -14.02 -6.73
C SER A 106 -4.48 -12.68 -6.05
N GLY A 107 -4.54 -12.69 -4.73
CA GLY A 107 -4.29 -11.54 -3.86
C GLY A 107 -5.49 -11.20 -2.98
N THR A 108 -5.26 -10.51 -1.87
CA THR A 108 -6.32 -10.14 -0.91
C THR A 108 -7.05 -8.85 -1.28
N GLY A 109 -6.53 -8.04 -2.22
CA GLY A 109 -7.04 -6.71 -2.53
C GLY A 109 -6.84 -5.68 -1.40
N ILE A 110 -5.95 -5.97 -0.43
CA ILE A 110 -5.72 -5.12 0.73
C ILE A 110 -4.45 -4.28 0.58
N GLY A 111 -3.42 -4.79 -0.10
CA GLY A 111 -2.09 -4.15 -0.14
C GLY A 111 -2.10 -2.71 -0.61
N LEU A 112 -2.72 -2.41 -1.75
CA LEU A 112 -2.78 -1.03 -2.29
C LEU A 112 -3.62 -0.10 -1.42
N SER A 113 -4.75 -0.56 -0.89
CA SER A 113 -5.60 0.24 0.00
C SER A 113 -4.89 0.54 1.32
N TYR A 114 -4.14 -0.41 1.86
CA TYR A 114 -3.32 -0.21 3.06
C TYR A 114 -2.16 0.76 2.79
N SER A 115 -1.47 0.62 1.64
CA SER A 115 -0.44 1.58 1.23
C SER A 115 -0.98 3.00 1.13
N LYS A 116 -2.20 3.19 0.61
CA LYS A 116 -2.85 4.50 0.57
C LYS A 116 -3.00 5.10 1.96
N ILE A 117 -3.51 4.34 2.91
CA ILE A 117 -3.66 4.79 4.30
C ILE A 117 -2.31 5.22 4.89
N LEU A 118 -1.27 4.39 4.72
CA LEU A 118 0.06 4.70 5.24
C LEU A 118 0.63 5.97 4.62
N VAL A 119 0.48 6.17 3.32
CA VAL A 119 0.95 7.39 2.62
C VAL A 119 0.19 8.62 3.11
N GLU A 120 -1.12 8.55 3.26
CA GLU A 120 -1.96 9.64 3.75
C GLU A 120 -1.64 9.99 5.21
N LEU A 121 -1.32 9.01 6.07
CA LEU A 121 -0.82 9.23 7.43
C LEU A 121 0.50 10.02 7.45
N HIS A 122 1.32 9.93 6.41
CA HIS A 122 2.53 10.74 6.23
C HIS A 122 2.25 12.13 5.62
N GLY A 123 0.99 12.48 5.35
CA GLY A 123 0.62 13.71 4.64
C GLY A 123 1.00 13.67 3.15
N GLY A 124 1.16 12.46 2.62
CA GLY A 124 1.52 12.18 1.25
C GLY A 124 0.32 11.92 0.33
N SER A 125 0.62 11.51 -0.89
CA SER A 125 -0.36 11.05 -1.89
C SER A 125 0.17 9.82 -2.61
N ILE A 126 -0.73 8.93 -3.04
CA ILE A 126 -0.42 7.73 -3.83
C ILE A 126 -1.27 7.72 -5.09
N GLY A 127 -0.72 7.21 -6.17
CA GLY A 127 -1.42 7.15 -7.44
C GLY A 127 -0.86 6.07 -8.37
N ALA A 128 -1.57 5.90 -9.50
CA ALA A 128 -1.16 5.03 -10.58
C ALA A 128 -1.52 5.65 -11.92
N ARG A 129 -0.76 5.31 -12.96
CA ARG A 129 -0.99 5.73 -14.35
C ARG A 129 -0.54 4.66 -15.33
N ASP A 130 -1.18 4.62 -16.49
CA ASP A 130 -0.68 3.82 -17.61
C ASP A 130 0.62 4.42 -18.19
N ASN A 131 1.49 3.56 -18.65
CA ASN A 131 2.67 3.96 -19.41
C ASN A 131 2.30 4.14 -20.89
N SER A 132 3.12 4.94 -21.62
CA SER A 132 2.86 5.23 -23.04
C SER A 132 3.00 4.03 -23.96
N GLU A 133 3.86 3.05 -23.62
CA GLU A 133 4.14 1.87 -24.45
C GLU A 133 3.39 0.65 -23.89
N SER A 134 3.69 0.24 -22.65
CA SER A 134 3.05 -0.87 -21.96
C SER A 134 3.27 -0.77 -20.45
N GLY A 135 2.41 -1.44 -19.67
CA GLY A 135 2.53 -1.50 -18.22
C GLY A 135 2.00 -0.27 -17.51
N ALA A 136 2.22 -0.23 -16.22
CA ALA A 136 1.75 0.82 -15.32
C ALA A 136 2.90 1.41 -14.50
N THR A 137 2.69 2.62 -14.02
CA THR A 137 3.54 3.26 -13.01
C THR A 137 2.70 3.52 -11.77
N PHE A 138 3.05 2.88 -10.67
CA PHE A 138 2.54 3.20 -9.34
C PHE A 138 3.52 4.13 -8.64
N PHE A 139 3.04 5.13 -7.95
CA PHE A 139 3.90 6.09 -7.26
C PHE A 139 3.28 6.56 -5.96
N PHE A 140 4.15 6.93 -5.03
CA PHE A 140 3.73 7.68 -3.84
C PHE A 140 4.63 8.90 -3.64
N GLU A 141 4.07 9.92 -3.02
CA GLU A 141 4.74 11.16 -2.71
C GLU A 141 4.68 11.43 -1.21
N LEU A 142 5.80 11.85 -0.66
CA LEU A 142 5.91 12.24 0.74
C LEU A 142 6.38 13.69 0.84
N PRO A 143 5.86 14.49 1.78
CA PRO A 143 6.37 15.82 2.03
C PRO A 143 7.80 15.76 2.57
N LEU A 144 8.65 16.68 2.12
CA LEU A 144 9.95 16.91 2.74
C LEU A 144 9.73 17.58 4.10
N LYS A 145 9.89 16.84 5.17
CA LYS A 145 9.85 17.42 6.53
C LYS A 145 11.23 17.96 6.89
N GLN A 146 11.27 19.17 7.41
CA GLN A 146 12.44 19.68 8.11
C GLN A 146 12.49 19.04 9.50
N GLU A 147 13.70 18.81 10.04
CA GLU A 147 13.98 18.04 11.27
C GLU A 147 13.25 18.48 12.56
N SER A 148 12.41 19.49 12.51
CA SER A 148 11.75 20.09 13.70
C SER A 148 10.24 19.79 13.82
N GLU A 149 9.62 19.05 12.91
CA GLU A 149 8.20 18.74 13.03
C GLU A 149 8.00 17.28 13.48
N GLU A 150 7.66 17.10 14.75
CA GLU A 150 7.17 15.83 15.28
C GLU A 150 5.96 15.37 14.47
N ILE A 151 5.99 14.11 14.01
CA ILE A 151 4.86 13.47 13.37
C ILE A 151 3.79 13.25 14.45
N ILE A 152 2.91 14.22 14.66
CA ILE A 152 1.68 13.99 15.43
C ILE A 152 0.75 13.18 14.52
N CYS A 153 1.03 11.89 14.40
CA CYS A 153 0.08 10.92 13.89
C CYS A 153 -1.08 10.87 14.87
N GLN A 154 -2.24 11.43 14.53
CA GLN A 154 -3.47 11.20 15.27
C GLN A 154 -4.19 10.00 14.66
N PRO A 155 -3.98 8.77 15.17
CA PRO A 155 -4.59 7.56 14.60
C PRO A 155 -6.12 7.54 14.72
N LYS A 156 -6.67 8.31 15.68
CA LYS A 156 -8.11 8.27 16.02
C LYS A 156 -9.04 8.84 14.96
N ALA A 157 -8.63 9.88 14.23
CA ALA A 157 -9.48 10.46 13.18
C ALA A 157 -9.61 9.52 11.98
N TYR A 158 -8.51 8.88 11.59
CA TYR A 158 -8.45 7.95 10.46
C TYR A 158 -9.19 6.63 10.72
N LEU A 159 -9.13 6.12 11.96
CA LEU A 159 -9.90 4.92 12.31
C LEU A 159 -11.42 5.15 12.21
N ASN A 160 -11.87 6.36 12.52
CA ASN A 160 -13.29 6.71 12.39
C ASN A 160 -13.70 6.90 10.91
N GLU A 161 -12.85 7.46 10.05
CA GLU A 161 -13.08 7.49 8.60
C GLU A 161 -13.02 6.09 7.97
N LEU A 162 -12.12 5.23 8.43
CA LEU A 162 -12.04 3.84 8.00
C LEU A 162 -13.29 3.02 8.34
N MET A 163 -14.03 3.43 9.38
CA MET A 163 -15.29 2.80 9.79
C MET A 163 -16.54 3.50 9.23
N SER A 164 -16.38 4.71 8.65
CA SER A 164 -17.47 5.52 8.10
C SER A 164 -17.51 5.57 6.57
N ASP A 165 -16.80 4.66 5.87
CA ASP A 165 -16.81 4.62 4.41
C ASP A 165 -18.24 4.36 3.91
N ASP A 166 -18.75 5.32 3.17
CA ASP A 166 -20.11 5.46 2.62
C ASP A 166 -20.50 4.33 1.63
N SER A 167 -19.68 3.27 1.54
CA SER A 167 -19.98 2.03 0.85
C SER A 167 -21.07 1.19 1.50
N SER A 168 -21.48 1.55 2.73
CA SER A 168 -22.63 0.92 3.40
C SER A 168 -23.99 1.32 2.81
N LYS A 169 -24.05 2.25 1.85
CA LYS A 169 -25.32 2.69 1.23
C LYS A 169 -25.79 1.88 0.03
N GLN A 170 -25.05 0.86 -0.42
CA GLN A 170 -25.48 -0.03 -1.52
C GLN A 170 -25.40 -1.54 -1.21
N LEU A 171 -25.18 -1.91 0.04
CA LEU A 171 -25.58 -3.25 0.46
C LEU A 171 -27.07 -3.16 0.72
N GLN A 172 -27.86 -3.59 -0.27
CA GLN A 172 -29.25 -3.96 -0.06
C GLN A 172 -29.31 -4.83 1.19
N GLU A 173 -30.37 -4.68 1.97
CA GLU A 173 -30.73 -5.49 3.13
C GLU A 173 -30.71 -6.99 2.76
N GLU A 174 -29.51 -7.58 2.66
CA GLU A 174 -29.32 -9.01 2.63
C GLU A 174 -28.88 -9.41 4.03
N ASP A 175 -29.82 -10.02 4.74
CA ASP A 175 -29.69 -10.79 5.96
C ASP A 175 -28.57 -10.33 6.90
N SER A 176 -28.93 -9.48 7.87
CA SER A 176 -28.06 -9.16 9.01
C SER A 176 -27.76 -10.47 9.74
N PHE A 177 -26.63 -11.09 9.41
CA PHE A 177 -26.17 -12.29 10.08
C PHE A 177 -25.87 -11.93 11.55
N ASP A 178 -26.68 -12.49 12.47
CA ASP A 178 -26.45 -12.30 13.90
C ASP A 178 -25.18 -13.03 14.33
N THR A 179 -24.12 -12.28 14.59
CA THR A 179 -22.85 -12.82 15.07
C THR A 179 -22.77 -12.99 16.58
N THR A 180 -23.74 -12.46 17.33
CA THR A 180 -23.75 -12.49 18.80
C THR A 180 -23.67 -13.89 19.42
N PRO A 181 -24.24 -14.97 18.83
CA PRO A 181 -24.10 -16.31 19.40
C PRO A 181 -22.75 -16.97 19.17
N TYR A 182 -21.91 -16.42 18.28
CA TYR A 182 -20.64 -17.04 17.88
C TYR A 182 -19.47 -16.58 18.73
N SER A 183 -18.41 -17.38 18.71
CA SER A 183 -17.11 -17.06 19.30
C SER A 183 -16.07 -16.98 18.19
N ILE A 184 -15.14 -16.04 18.30
CA ILE A 184 -14.02 -15.88 17.36
C ILE A 184 -12.70 -16.15 18.08
N LEU A 185 -11.79 -16.83 17.39
CA LEU A 185 -10.40 -16.99 17.81
C LEU A 185 -9.53 -16.08 16.96
N VAL A 186 -8.77 -15.21 17.62
CA VAL A 186 -7.75 -14.34 17.01
C VAL A 186 -6.40 -14.89 17.40
N VAL A 187 -5.54 -15.19 16.40
CA VAL A 187 -4.18 -15.66 16.61
C VAL A 187 -3.25 -14.72 15.86
N ASP A 188 -2.44 -14.00 16.61
CA ASP A 188 -1.42 -13.09 16.09
C ASP A 188 -0.32 -12.94 17.13
N ASP A 189 0.92 -12.74 16.70
CA ASP A 189 2.09 -12.56 17.56
C ASP A 189 2.28 -11.11 18.04
N ASN A 190 1.48 -10.18 17.50
CA ASN A 190 1.48 -8.79 17.89
C ASN A 190 0.42 -8.54 18.99
N PRO A 191 0.83 -8.28 20.26
CA PRO A 191 -0.09 -8.06 21.37
C PRO A 191 -0.97 -6.81 21.20
N ASP A 192 -0.46 -5.75 20.56
CA ASP A 192 -1.22 -4.51 20.34
C ASP A 192 -2.34 -4.73 19.33
N LEU A 193 -2.10 -5.55 18.30
CA LEU A 193 -3.11 -5.92 17.31
C LEU A 193 -4.17 -6.82 17.93
N THR A 194 -3.79 -7.81 18.73
CA THR A 194 -4.75 -8.71 19.40
C THR A 194 -5.63 -7.95 20.38
N ASP A 195 -5.10 -7.01 21.15
CA ASP A 195 -5.85 -6.15 22.06
C ASP A 195 -6.78 -5.19 21.31
N PHE A 196 -6.33 -4.66 20.17
CA PHE A 196 -7.16 -3.85 19.29
C PHE A 196 -8.36 -4.65 18.75
N LEU A 197 -8.07 -5.84 18.17
CA LEU A 197 -9.13 -6.71 17.61
C LEU A 197 -10.12 -7.17 18.68
N LYS A 198 -9.64 -7.45 19.89
CA LYS A 198 -10.51 -7.80 21.02
C LYS A 198 -11.51 -6.70 21.35
N LYS A 199 -11.07 -5.44 21.35
CA LYS A 199 -11.92 -4.29 21.58
C LYS A 199 -12.88 -4.05 20.42
N ALA A 200 -12.39 -4.11 19.19
CA ALA A 200 -13.16 -3.85 17.98
C ALA A 200 -14.26 -4.90 17.73
N LEU A 201 -13.99 -6.17 18.05
CA LEU A 201 -14.91 -7.28 17.80
C LEU A 201 -15.81 -7.60 19.00
N GLY A 202 -15.52 -7.01 20.17
CA GLY A 202 -16.25 -7.31 21.42
C GLY A 202 -17.75 -7.02 21.41
N GLU A 203 -18.21 -6.12 20.53
CA GLU A 203 -19.61 -5.77 20.34
C GLU A 203 -20.36 -6.75 19.41
N TYR A 204 -19.60 -7.50 18.59
CA TYR A 204 -20.18 -8.37 17.55
C TYR A 204 -20.18 -9.85 17.93
N PHE A 205 -19.29 -10.30 18.79
CA PHE A 205 -19.14 -11.71 19.12
C PHE A 205 -19.33 -11.98 20.61
N LYS A 206 -19.95 -13.11 20.94
CA LYS A 206 -20.19 -13.54 22.32
C LYS A 206 -18.90 -13.71 23.12
N ARG A 207 -17.85 -14.20 22.47
CA ARG A 207 -16.56 -14.49 23.10
C ARG A 207 -15.43 -14.31 22.10
N ILE A 208 -14.37 -13.62 22.54
CA ILE A 208 -13.14 -13.48 21.79
C ILE A 208 -12.04 -14.24 22.56
N LEU A 209 -11.40 -15.17 21.88
CA LEU A 209 -10.24 -15.93 22.35
C LEU A 209 -9.00 -15.35 21.68
N ILE A 210 -7.90 -15.22 22.42
CA ILE A 210 -6.60 -14.74 21.94
C ILE A 210 -5.57 -15.80 22.21
#